data_9a2d9e779b04e43e8bed9fba5fc847ee
#
_entry.id   9a2d9e779b04e43e8bed9fba5fc847ee
#
_cell.length_a   1.000
_cell.length_b   1.000
_cell.length_c   1.000
_cell.angle_alpha   90.00
_cell.angle_beta   90.00
_cell.angle_gamma   90.00
#
_symmetry.space_group_name_H-M   'P 1'
#
loop_
_entity.id
_entity.type
_entity.pdbx_description
1 polymer ?
#
loop_
_entity_poly.entity_id
_entity_poly.type
_entity_poly.pdbx_seq_one_letter_code
_entity_poly.pdbx_strand_id
1 'polypeptide(L)'
;MKTRRTFIQSTALASAGLLASKSFAFSIGNKHAKPDELIIGHNGFTYKVDHGWAKISASTHPVNNCHEMVQDSQGRLILIGDDTRNNILIFDKSGQLLDSWGTSYPAGHGLSISKENGEDFLLIVDNGFYTDLSGAGKSQPGNVIKTNTKGRIIFTLPQPHAIGAYKDDEGYHPTETAIAPNGDIYVADGYGSDYILHYDSKGRFIRKFGGRKNDNKEHNLYCAHGVAVDTRDKDNSVLICTSREECCFKVFTMDGKFIKRIDTPGMHVCRPVMHGQHLYAGVCWSNDKEGKQLDGSGFLTIIDTNFKVLASPGGTAPVYKNGVLQQTFQHESKVFRHGHDVCVDEDDSIYVAQWNANRTTPIKLTRV
;
A
#
# COMPACT_ATOMS: atom_id res chain seq x y z
N MET A 1 1.90 67.95 -11.47
CA MET A 1 3.16 67.55 -10.84
C MET A 1 3.19 68.12 -9.42
N LYS A 2 2.94 67.30 -8.39
CA LYS A 2 3.15 67.66 -6.99
C LYS A 2 4.00 66.55 -6.37
N THR A 3 5.12 66.96 -5.83
CA THR A 3 6.26 66.19 -5.43
C THR A 3 6.09 65.52 -4.08
N ARG A 4 6.76 64.38 -3.91
CA ARG A 4 6.84 63.45 -2.75
C ARG A 4 7.38 64.03 -1.44
N ARG A 5 7.02 65.26 -1.03
CA ARG A 5 7.67 65.90 0.12
C ARG A 5 6.72 66.52 1.17
N THR A 6 5.48 66.07 1.25
CA THR A 6 4.51 66.67 2.20
C THR A 6 3.76 65.61 3.04
N PHE A 7 4.42 64.52 3.42
CA PHE A 7 3.79 63.53 4.31
C PHE A 7 4.59 63.18 5.59
N ILE A 8 5.51 64.01 5.96
CA ILE A 8 6.24 63.84 7.24
C ILE A 8 6.27 65.20 7.92
N GLN A 9 5.19 65.60 8.53
CA GLN A 9 5.11 66.62 9.61
C GLN A 9 3.67 66.81 10.01
N SER A 10 3.19 66.01 10.93
CA SER A 10 2.11 66.30 11.87
C SER A 10 1.75 65.02 12.61
N THR A 11 2.36 64.85 13.74
CA THR A 11 1.78 64.37 15.01
C THR A 11 2.91 64.22 16.04
N ALA A 12 3.24 65.31 16.64
CA ALA A 12 3.80 65.29 17.98
C ALA A 12 2.89 66.16 18.86
N LEU A 13 2.60 65.66 20.01
CA LEU A 13 1.87 66.24 21.17
C LEU A 13 0.44 65.67 21.38
N ALA A 14 0.36 64.71 22.30
CA ALA A 14 -0.52 64.88 23.49
C ALA A 14 -0.40 63.69 24.44
N SER A 15 -0.02 64.02 25.63
CA SER A 15 -0.45 63.57 26.95
C SER A 15 0.03 62.23 27.49
N ALA A 16 0.90 62.39 28.50
CA ALA A 16 1.22 61.44 29.53
C ALA A 16 -0.06 61.01 30.30
N GLY A 17 -0.34 59.73 30.27
CA GLY A 17 -1.28 59.07 31.14
C GLY A 17 -0.60 57.82 31.70
N LEU A 18 -0.17 57.91 32.97
CA LEU A 18 0.28 56.74 33.74
C LEU A 18 -0.87 55.75 33.88
N LEU A 19 -0.80 54.62 33.18
CA LEU A 19 -1.51 53.40 33.54
C LEU A 19 -0.47 52.28 33.63
N ALA A 20 -0.30 51.81 34.86
CA ALA A 20 0.52 50.62 35.14
C ALA A 20 -0.07 49.39 34.44
N SER A 21 0.42 49.09 33.24
CA SER A 21 0.19 47.83 32.60
C SER A 21 1.12 46.77 33.21
N LYS A 22 0.53 45.85 33.97
CA LYS A 22 1.19 44.60 34.38
C LYS A 22 1.71 43.91 33.10
N SER A 23 3.03 43.94 32.93
CA SER A 23 3.68 43.15 31.93
C SER A 23 3.40 41.67 32.21
N PHE A 24 2.44 41.08 31.51
CA PHE A 24 2.41 39.64 31.39
C PHE A 24 3.59 39.22 30.54
N ALA A 25 4.67 38.83 31.21
CA ALA A 25 5.73 38.07 30.57
C ALA A 25 5.12 36.76 30.14
N PHE A 26 4.79 36.61 28.85
CA PHE A 26 4.53 35.30 28.24
C PHE A 26 5.88 34.57 28.26
N SER A 27 6.10 33.79 29.32
CA SER A 27 7.13 32.77 29.34
C SER A 27 6.68 31.72 28.32
N ILE A 28 7.25 31.77 27.11
CA ILE A 28 7.23 30.62 26.20
C ILE A 28 8.17 29.61 26.83
N GLY A 29 7.63 28.88 27.80
CA GLY A 29 8.24 27.65 28.26
C GLY A 29 8.14 26.65 27.12
N ASN A 30 9.23 26.52 26.35
CA ASN A 30 9.45 25.34 25.52
C ASN A 30 9.58 24.11 26.43
N LYS A 31 8.49 23.67 26.98
CA LYS A 31 8.33 22.26 27.30
C LYS A 31 8.16 21.58 25.94
N HIS A 32 9.27 21.08 25.40
CA HIS A 32 9.22 19.94 24.50
C HIS A 32 8.59 18.80 25.32
N ALA A 33 7.26 18.79 25.42
CA ALA A 33 6.56 17.55 25.66
C ALA A 33 7.03 16.64 24.51
N LYS A 34 7.68 15.51 24.84
CA LYS A 34 7.85 14.42 23.86
C LYS A 34 6.44 14.26 23.25
N PRO A 35 6.30 14.29 21.92
CA PRO A 35 5.01 14.00 21.32
C PRO A 35 4.53 12.71 21.96
N ASP A 36 3.32 12.71 22.53
CA ASP A 36 2.73 11.52 23.14
C ASP A 36 2.90 10.39 22.13
N GLU A 37 3.56 9.30 22.54
CA GLU A 37 3.85 8.19 21.63
C GLU A 37 2.52 7.61 21.18
N LEU A 38 2.18 7.80 19.91
CA LEU A 38 0.93 7.29 19.36
C LEU A 38 1.02 5.77 19.25
N ILE A 39 0.20 5.08 20.03
CA ILE A 39 0.06 3.63 19.98
C ILE A 39 -1.30 3.31 19.36
N ILE A 40 -1.32 2.39 18.40
CA ILE A 40 -2.52 1.91 17.72
C ILE A 40 -2.59 0.39 17.73
N GLY A 41 -3.77 -0.16 17.50
CA GLY A 41 -3.99 -1.61 17.41
C GLY A 41 -4.79 -2.16 18.59
N HIS A 42 -5.02 -3.48 18.61
CA HIS A 42 -5.93 -4.18 19.52
C HIS A 42 -5.46 -5.60 19.81
N ASN A 43 -5.99 -6.21 20.88
CA ASN A 43 -5.90 -7.66 21.15
C ASN A 43 -4.47 -8.20 21.12
N GLY A 44 -3.51 -7.46 21.71
CA GLY A 44 -2.10 -7.84 21.71
C GLY A 44 -1.36 -7.54 20.40
N PHE A 45 -2.01 -7.00 19.38
CA PHE A 45 -1.39 -6.44 18.18
C PHE A 45 -1.34 -4.92 18.29
N THR A 46 -0.45 -4.42 19.13
CA THR A 46 -0.29 -3.00 19.42
C THR A 46 1.04 -2.49 18.92
N TYR A 47 1.03 -1.28 18.38
CA TYR A 47 2.17 -0.73 17.65
C TYR A 47 2.36 0.75 17.97
N LYS A 48 3.61 1.13 18.17
CA LYS A 48 4.05 2.53 18.19
C LYS A 48 4.24 3.02 16.76
N VAL A 49 3.67 4.18 16.44
CA VAL A 49 3.71 4.79 15.10
C VAL A 49 4.94 5.67 14.95
N ASP A 50 5.70 5.49 13.87
CA ASP A 50 6.82 6.35 13.46
C ASP A 50 6.58 6.88 12.04
N HIS A 51 6.12 8.12 11.94
CA HIS A 51 5.94 8.83 10.67
C HIS A 51 7.26 9.30 10.03
N GLY A 52 8.34 9.34 10.82
CA GLY A 52 9.65 9.83 10.39
C GLY A 52 10.65 8.72 10.06
N TRP A 53 10.18 7.48 9.94
CA TRP A 53 11.07 6.35 9.71
C TRP A 53 11.92 6.49 8.45
N ALA A 54 11.32 6.76 7.28
CA ALA A 54 12.03 6.87 6.02
C ALA A 54 12.83 8.19 5.95
N LYS A 55 14.15 8.10 6.05
CA LYS A 55 15.08 9.22 6.10
C LYS A 55 15.51 9.65 4.70
N ILE A 56 14.57 10.19 3.94
CA ILE A 56 14.81 10.73 2.59
C ILE A 56 14.43 12.20 2.51
N SER A 57 15.07 12.90 1.56
CA SER A 57 14.72 14.27 1.24
C SER A 57 13.89 14.33 -0.04
N ALA A 58 12.76 15.00 0.00
CA ALA A 58 11.91 15.20 -1.18
C ALA A 58 12.63 15.96 -2.32
N SER A 59 13.72 16.66 -2.04
CA SER A 59 14.53 17.34 -3.07
C SER A 59 15.45 16.39 -3.83
N THR A 60 15.89 15.30 -3.21
CA THR A 60 16.83 14.35 -3.81
C THR A 60 16.14 13.03 -4.20
N HIS A 61 15.24 12.55 -3.36
CA HIS A 61 14.50 11.31 -3.56
C HIS A 61 13.01 11.54 -3.33
N PRO A 62 12.34 12.24 -4.27
CA PRO A 62 10.92 12.49 -4.14
C PRO A 62 10.12 11.20 -4.24
N VAL A 63 9.01 11.15 -3.52
CA VAL A 63 7.95 10.17 -3.69
C VAL A 63 6.68 10.88 -4.15
N ASN A 64 5.88 10.23 -4.98
CA ASN A 64 4.54 10.70 -5.31
C ASN A 64 3.51 9.81 -4.62
N ASN A 65 3.41 8.54 -5.00
CA ASN A 65 2.70 7.52 -4.24
C ASN A 65 3.68 6.40 -3.84
N CYS A 66 3.53 5.87 -2.64
CA CYS A 66 4.20 4.68 -2.20
C CYS A 66 3.22 3.52 -2.34
N HIS A 67 3.51 2.56 -3.21
CA HIS A 67 2.56 1.50 -3.50
C HIS A 67 2.82 0.24 -2.70
N GLU A 68 3.99 -0.37 -2.82
CA GLU A 68 4.28 -1.64 -2.15
C GLU A 68 5.70 -1.72 -1.63
N MET A 69 5.88 -2.57 -0.61
CA MET A 69 7.17 -2.84 0.00
C MET A 69 7.39 -4.33 0.19
N VAL A 70 8.67 -4.74 0.06
CA VAL A 70 9.12 -6.09 0.40
C VAL A 70 10.41 -6.02 1.20
N GLN A 71 10.70 -7.07 1.98
CA GLN A 71 12.00 -7.25 2.64
C GLN A 71 12.82 -8.27 1.87
N ASP A 72 14.08 -7.95 1.57
CA ASP A 72 14.99 -8.88 0.92
C ASP A 72 15.71 -9.82 1.92
N SER A 73 16.46 -10.78 1.40
CA SER A 73 17.18 -11.75 2.25
C SER A 73 18.33 -11.16 3.06
N GLN A 74 18.66 -9.88 2.87
CA GLN A 74 19.64 -9.13 3.66
C GLN A 74 18.96 -8.23 4.73
N GLY A 75 17.64 -8.31 4.86
CA GLY A 75 16.86 -7.51 5.80
C GLY A 75 16.60 -6.06 5.32
N ARG A 76 16.90 -5.73 4.04
CA ARG A 76 16.64 -4.40 3.49
C ARG A 76 15.17 -4.28 3.07
N LEU A 77 14.61 -3.10 3.22
CA LEU A 77 13.25 -2.75 2.84
C LEU A 77 13.26 -2.11 1.45
N ILE A 78 12.60 -2.73 0.49
CA ILE A 78 12.53 -2.25 -0.89
C ILE A 78 11.12 -1.73 -1.14
N LEU A 79 11.02 -0.46 -1.52
CA LEU A 79 9.77 0.24 -1.83
C LEU A 79 9.66 0.45 -3.34
N ILE A 80 8.47 0.23 -3.90
CA ILE A 80 8.10 0.74 -5.22
C ILE A 80 7.18 1.95 -5.10
N GLY A 81 7.45 2.95 -5.93
CA GLY A 81 6.60 4.13 -6.13
C GLY A 81 6.50 4.50 -7.60
N ASP A 82 5.63 5.44 -7.91
CA ASP A 82 5.35 5.92 -9.27
C ASP A 82 6.09 7.22 -9.65
N ASP A 83 7.01 7.70 -8.81
CA ASP A 83 7.89 8.82 -9.19
C ASP A 83 9.04 8.31 -10.06
N THR A 84 9.05 8.71 -11.33
CA THR A 84 10.02 8.23 -12.34
C THR A 84 11.44 8.72 -12.14
N ARG A 85 11.72 9.52 -11.12
CA ARG A 85 13.09 9.90 -10.73
C ARG A 85 13.75 8.83 -9.87
N ASN A 86 12.95 7.99 -9.19
CA ASN A 86 13.41 6.92 -8.30
C ASN A 86 12.27 5.94 -7.97
N ASN A 87 11.88 5.12 -8.94
CA ASN A 87 10.78 4.18 -8.72
C ASN A 87 11.04 3.19 -7.58
N ILE A 88 12.29 2.77 -7.39
CA ILE A 88 12.70 1.83 -6.35
C ILE A 88 13.60 2.56 -5.35
N LEU A 89 13.23 2.47 -4.08
CA LEU A 89 14.01 2.97 -2.96
C LEU A 89 14.33 1.82 -2.01
N ILE A 90 15.60 1.68 -1.61
CA ILE A 90 16.08 0.59 -0.76
C ILE A 90 16.58 1.19 0.55
N PHE A 91 15.98 0.74 1.66
CA PHE A 91 16.28 1.22 3.00
C PHE A 91 16.86 0.11 3.88
N ASP A 92 17.63 0.48 4.89
CA ASP A 92 17.86 -0.38 6.04
C ASP A 92 16.68 -0.31 7.03
N LYS A 93 16.68 -1.18 8.05
CA LYS A 93 15.62 -1.21 9.08
C LYS A 93 15.53 0.06 9.93
N SER A 94 16.58 0.90 9.93
CA SER A 94 16.57 2.20 10.61
C SER A 94 15.91 3.31 9.77
N GLY A 95 15.57 3.01 8.50
CA GLY A 95 15.01 3.96 7.55
C GLY A 95 16.03 4.78 6.77
N GLN A 96 17.32 4.46 6.92
CA GLN A 96 18.36 5.10 6.13
C GLN A 96 18.30 4.58 4.70
N LEU A 97 18.24 5.49 3.72
CA LEU A 97 18.31 5.14 2.31
C LEU A 97 19.70 4.58 1.97
N LEU A 98 19.73 3.40 1.38
CA LEU A 98 20.94 2.71 0.95
C LEU A 98 21.19 2.84 -0.55
N ASP A 99 20.12 2.76 -1.35
CA ASP A 99 20.18 2.81 -2.81
C ASP A 99 18.85 3.26 -3.40
N SER A 100 18.87 3.76 -4.64
CA SER A 100 17.67 4.08 -5.41
C SER A 100 17.92 3.89 -6.91
N TRP A 101 16.91 3.39 -7.61
CA TRP A 101 16.99 3.20 -9.06
C TRP A 101 15.59 3.11 -9.69
N GLY A 102 15.54 3.02 -11.02
CA GLY A 102 14.31 2.90 -11.80
C GLY A 102 13.75 4.25 -12.23
N THR A 103 13.53 4.37 -13.54
CA THR A 103 12.99 5.57 -14.19
C THR A 103 11.94 5.21 -15.26
N SER A 104 11.56 3.93 -15.31
CA SER A 104 10.77 3.38 -16.42
C SER A 104 9.40 2.85 -16.01
N TYR A 105 9.00 3.08 -14.75
CA TYR A 105 7.75 2.58 -14.18
C TYR A 105 6.85 3.75 -13.76
N PRO A 106 6.29 4.53 -14.72
CA PRO A 106 5.50 5.72 -14.38
C PRO A 106 4.20 5.39 -13.63
N ALA A 107 3.76 4.14 -13.70
CA ALA A 107 2.64 3.58 -12.98
C ALA A 107 3.08 2.40 -12.09
N GLY A 108 4.30 2.49 -11.50
CA GLY A 108 4.85 1.45 -10.63
C GLY A 108 3.93 1.18 -9.46
N HIS A 109 3.47 -0.07 -9.31
CA HIS A 109 2.39 -0.43 -8.40
C HIS A 109 2.71 -1.67 -7.56
N GLY A 110 2.75 -2.87 -8.15
CA GLY A 110 3.00 -4.12 -7.44
C GLY A 110 4.51 -4.42 -7.32
N LEU A 111 4.88 -5.03 -6.19
CA LEU A 111 6.25 -5.46 -5.91
C LEU A 111 6.25 -6.77 -5.12
N SER A 112 6.71 -7.85 -5.73
CA SER A 112 6.96 -9.09 -5.02
C SER A 112 8.41 -9.55 -5.16
N ILE A 113 8.86 -10.40 -4.24
CA ILE A 113 10.25 -10.85 -4.17
C ILE A 113 10.31 -12.38 -4.10
N SER A 114 11.30 -12.97 -4.77
CA SER A 114 11.65 -14.37 -4.66
C SER A 114 13.14 -14.54 -4.43
N LYS A 115 13.52 -15.63 -3.78
CA LYS A 115 14.91 -16.04 -3.65
C LYS A 115 15.15 -17.29 -4.51
N GLU A 116 16.06 -17.19 -5.48
CA GLU A 116 16.38 -18.26 -6.41
C GLU A 116 17.89 -18.46 -6.45
N ASN A 117 18.36 -19.69 -6.21
CA ASN A 117 19.80 -20.01 -6.19
C ASN A 117 20.65 -19.09 -5.28
N GLY A 118 20.06 -18.61 -4.18
CA GLY A 118 20.75 -17.74 -3.22
C GLY A 118 20.67 -16.24 -3.56
N GLU A 119 20.12 -15.85 -4.70
CA GLU A 119 19.93 -14.46 -5.11
C GLU A 119 18.47 -14.03 -5.01
N ASP A 120 18.24 -12.75 -4.66
CA ASP A 120 16.91 -12.14 -4.61
C ASP A 120 16.53 -11.54 -5.97
N PHE A 121 15.30 -11.79 -6.40
CA PHE A 121 14.68 -11.25 -7.61
C PHE A 121 13.38 -10.55 -7.29
N LEU A 122 13.12 -9.45 -7.98
CA LEU A 122 11.89 -8.68 -7.87
C LEU A 122 11.00 -8.96 -9.08
N LEU A 123 9.70 -9.06 -8.83
CA LEU A 123 8.67 -8.86 -9.86
C LEU A 123 8.08 -7.47 -9.64
N ILE A 124 8.25 -6.63 -10.64
CA ILE A 124 7.77 -5.24 -10.65
C ILE A 124 6.56 -5.18 -11.57
N VAL A 125 5.48 -4.61 -11.05
CA VAL A 125 4.25 -4.35 -11.80
C VAL A 125 4.15 -2.86 -12.09
N ASP A 126 4.06 -2.49 -13.36
CA ASP A 126 3.59 -1.18 -13.82
C ASP A 126 2.17 -1.36 -14.35
N ASN A 127 1.17 -0.73 -13.72
CA ASN A 127 -0.22 -0.93 -14.08
C ASN A 127 -0.66 -0.16 -15.33
N GLY A 128 0.18 0.76 -15.82
CA GLY A 128 -0.06 1.52 -17.03
C GLY A 128 -0.88 2.80 -16.85
N PHE A 129 -1.44 3.07 -15.67
CA PHE A 129 -2.13 4.34 -15.38
C PHE A 129 -1.19 5.33 -14.70
N TYR A 130 -0.88 6.44 -15.35
CA TYR A 130 0.03 7.44 -14.81
C TYR A 130 -0.44 8.86 -15.12
N THR A 131 0.16 9.83 -14.45
CA THR A 131 -0.05 11.25 -14.72
C THR A 131 1.20 11.79 -15.41
N ASP A 132 1.02 12.42 -16.59
CA ASP A 132 2.14 13.01 -17.32
C ASP A 132 2.62 14.35 -16.71
N LEU A 133 3.66 14.92 -17.28
CA LEU A 133 4.25 16.18 -16.80
C LEU A 133 3.29 17.39 -16.89
N SER A 134 2.22 17.29 -17.68
CA SER A 134 1.17 18.31 -17.74
C SER A 134 0.12 18.18 -16.64
N GLY A 135 0.16 17.10 -15.86
CA GLY A 135 -0.85 16.75 -14.88
C GLY A 135 -2.04 15.99 -15.45
N ALA A 136 -1.98 15.59 -16.75
CA ALA A 136 -3.04 14.83 -17.39
C ALA A 136 -2.90 13.33 -17.12
N GLY A 137 -3.99 12.66 -16.77
CA GLY A 137 -4.05 11.20 -16.65
C GLY A 137 -3.83 10.55 -18.02
N LYS A 138 -3.01 9.52 -18.07
CA LYS A 138 -2.67 8.72 -19.25
C LYS A 138 -2.82 7.25 -18.95
N SER A 139 -2.97 6.46 -20.01
CA SER A 139 -3.02 5.01 -19.95
C SER A 139 -2.13 4.41 -21.03
N GLN A 140 -1.41 3.36 -20.67
CA GLN A 140 -0.66 2.49 -21.57
C GLN A 140 -0.86 1.04 -21.12
N PRO A 141 -0.55 0.03 -21.93
CA PRO A 141 -0.59 -1.35 -21.47
C PRO A 141 0.30 -1.55 -20.26
N GLY A 142 -0.23 -2.21 -19.24
CA GLY A 142 0.54 -2.56 -18.04
C GLY A 142 1.61 -3.61 -18.35
N ASN A 143 2.62 -3.72 -17.48
CA ASN A 143 3.74 -4.65 -17.63
C ASN A 143 4.08 -5.34 -16.30
N VAL A 144 4.59 -6.56 -16.39
CA VAL A 144 5.20 -7.27 -15.27
C VAL A 144 6.62 -7.67 -15.66
N ILE A 145 7.59 -7.20 -14.90
CA ILE A 145 9.01 -7.31 -15.21
C ILE A 145 9.74 -8.01 -14.07
N LYS A 146 10.50 -9.07 -14.36
CA LYS A 146 11.41 -9.69 -13.40
C LYS A 146 12.77 -9.03 -13.49
N THR A 147 13.30 -8.58 -12.35
CA THR A 147 14.62 -7.97 -12.24
C THR A 147 15.40 -8.58 -11.08
N ASN A 148 16.73 -8.40 -11.05
CA ASN A 148 17.46 -8.51 -9.80
C ASN A 148 17.26 -7.26 -8.93
N THR A 149 17.75 -7.26 -7.69
CA THR A 149 17.62 -6.12 -6.77
C THR A 149 18.37 -4.84 -7.18
N LYS A 150 19.15 -4.91 -8.27
CA LYS A 150 19.86 -3.76 -8.88
C LYS A 150 19.22 -3.28 -10.18
N GLY A 151 18.02 -3.76 -10.50
CA GLY A 151 17.26 -3.31 -11.67
C GLY A 151 17.65 -3.96 -13.00
N ARG A 152 18.56 -4.95 -13.02
CA ARG A 152 18.84 -5.69 -14.25
C ARG A 152 17.65 -6.58 -14.61
N ILE A 153 17.06 -6.34 -15.76
CA ILE A 153 15.92 -7.12 -16.28
C ILE A 153 16.38 -8.55 -16.59
N ILE A 154 15.61 -9.52 -16.11
CA ILE A 154 15.78 -10.95 -16.42
C ILE A 154 14.84 -11.33 -17.55
N PHE A 155 13.55 -11.01 -17.41
CA PHE A 155 12.54 -11.12 -18.46
C PHE A 155 11.34 -10.20 -18.16
N THR A 156 10.50 -9.99 -19.17
CA THR A 156 9.18 -9.38 -19.04
C THR A 156 8.13 -10.41 -19.39
N LEU A 157 7.05 -10.50 -18.62
CA LEU A 157 5.93 -11.39 -18.96
C LEU A 157 5.28 -10.93 -20.27
N PRO A 158 4.86 -11.86 -21.11
CA PRO A 158 4.22 -11.51 -22.38
C PRO A 158 2.86 -10.84 -22.12
N GLN A 159 2.52 -9.86 -22.96
CA GLN A 159 1.19 -9.23 -22.94
C GLN A 159 0.09 -10.26 -23.20
N PRO A 160 -0.97 -10.32 -22.40
CA PRO A 160 -2.03 -11.33 -22.54
C PRO A 160 -2.69 -11.34 -23.92
N HIS A 161 -2.84 -10.20 -24.57
CA HIS A 161 -3.38 -10.08 -25.93
C HIS A 161 -2.42 -10.72 -26.96
N ALA A 162 -1.11 -10.48 -26.82
CA ALA A 162 -0.11 -11.01 -27.77
C ALA A 162 -0.02 -12.53 -27.77
N ILE A 163 -0.41 -13.18 -26.67
CA ILE A 163 -0.40 -14.64 -26.53
C ILE A 163 -1.81 -15.27 -26.64
N GLY A 164 -2.83 -14.48 -27.02
CA GLY A 164 -4.19 -14.93 -27.18
C GLY A 164 -4.92 -15.31 -25.84
N ALA A 165 -4.37 -14.90 -24.71
CA ALA A 165 -5.00 -15.13 -23.42
C ALA A 165 -6.15 -14.15 -23.16
N TYR A 166 -6.10 -12.95 -23.75
CA TYR A 166 -7.14 -11.92 -23.70
C TYR A 166 -7.73 -11.67 -25.09
N LYS A 167 -9.02 -11.31 -25.10
CA LYS A 167 -9.73 -10.77 -26.27
C LYS A 167 -9.45 -9.27 -26.40
N ASP A 168 -9.74 -8.72 -27.57
CA ASP A 168 -9.49 -7.30 -27.86
C ASP A 168 -10.26 -6.32 -26.96
N ASP A 169 -11.39 -6.74 -26.39
CA ASP A 169 -12.23 -5.94 -25.48
C ASP A 169 -11.88 -6.14 -24.00
N GLU A 170 -10.92 -7.01 -23.67
CA GLU A 170 -10.43 -7.25 -22.30
C GLU A 170 -9.24 -6.32 -22.00
N GLY A 171 -9.37 -5.44 -21.00
CA GLY A 171 -8.28 -4.54 -20.57
C GLY A 171 -7.23 -5.31 -19.77
N TYR A 172 -5.95 -4.89 -19.87
CA TYR A 172 -4.86 -5.41 -19.08
C TYR A 172 -4.14 -4.30 -18.33
N HIS A 173 -4.40 -4.21 -17.03
CA HIS A 173 -3.80 -3.26 -16.09
C HIS A 173 -3.48 -3.98 -14.77
N PRO A 174 -2.36 -4.75 -14.74
CA PRO A 174 -2.00 -5.57 -13.59
C PRO A 174 -1.73 -4.73 -12.35
N THR A 175 -2.06 -5.27 -11.20
CA THR A 175 -1.89 -4.57 -9.92
C THR A 175 -0.88 -5.27 -9.01
N GLU A 176 -0.79 -6.60 -9.08
CA GLU A 176 0.01 -7.36 -8.13
C GLU A 176 0.52 -8.67 -8.73
N THR A 177 1.57 -9.23 -8.11
CA THR A 177 2.06 -10.56 -8.40
C THR A 177 2.25 -11.38 -7.12
N ALA A 178 2.15 -12.70 -7.25
CA ALA A 178 2.57 -13.64 -6.23
C ALA A 178 3.44 -14.74 -6.86
N ILE A 179 4.41 -15.22 -6.09
CA ILE A 179 5.35 -16.26 -6.53
C ILE A 179 5.12 -17.50 -5.68
N ALA A 180 4.81 -18.62 -6.32
CA ALA A 180 4.64 -19.90 -5.66
C ALA A 180 5.99 -20.54 -5.33
N PRO A 181 6.05 -21.52 -4.39
CA PRO A 181 7.28 -22.21 -4.04
C PRO A 181 7.99 -22.93 -5.21
N ASN A 182 7.25 -23.33 -6.23
CA ASN A 182 7.79 -23.92 -7.47
C ASN A 182 8.28 -22.87 -8.48
N GLY A 183 8.17 -21.57 -8.14
CA GLY A 183 8.55 -20.44 -8.98
C GLY A 183 7.45 -19.96 -9.93
N ASP A 184 6.29 -20.59 -9.96
CA ASP A 184 5.14 -20.13 -10.77
C ASP A 184 4.70 -18.75 -10.33
N ILE A 185 4.27 -17.93 -11.30
CA ILE A 185 3.91 -16.53 -11.11
C ILE A 185 2.40 -16.37 -11.33
N TYR A 186 1.74 -15.74 -10.37
CA TYR A 186 0.35 -15.32 -10.46
C TYR A 186 0.29 -13.80 -10.57
N VAL A 187 -0.47 -13.28 -11.53
CA VAL A 187 -0.64 -11.84 -11.78
C VAL A 187 -2.10 -11.48 -11.60
N ALA A 188 -2.37 -10.56 -10.71
CA ALA A 188 -3.71 -9.98 -10.55
C ALA A 188 -3.87 -8.80 -11.51
N ASP A 189 -4.88 -8.85 -12.38
CA ASP A 189 -5.22 -7.79 -13.34
C ASP A 189 -6.34 -6.90 -12.79
N GLY A 190 -6.13 -6.30 -11.62
CA GLY A 190 -7.18 -5.68 -10.81
C GLY A 190 -7.71 -4.34 -11.33
N TYR A 191 -7.01 -3.69 -12.25
CA TYR A 191 -7.50 -2.48 -12.92
C TYR A 191 -7.87 -2.71 -14.38
N GLY A 192 -7.71 -3.95 -14.87
CA GLY A 192 -8.13 -4.37 -16.19
C GLY A 192 -9.41 -5.23 -16.15
N SER A 193 -9.26 -6.51 -16.41
CA SER A 193 -10.38 -7.46 -16.52
C SER A 193 -10.64 -8.32 -15.28
N ASP A 194 -9.93 -8.06 -14.18
CA ASP A 194 -10.06 -8.76 -12.89
C ASP A 194 -9.70 -10.26 -12.94
N TYR A 195 -8.92 -10.68 -13.94
CA TYR A 195 -8.39 -12.03 -13.97
C TYR A 195 -7.17 -12.20 -13.07
N ILE A 196 -6.96 -13.40 -12.59
CA ILE A 196 -5.67 -13.88 -12.12
C ILE A 196 -5.04 -14.70 -13.25
N LEU A 197 -3.88 -14.26 -13.74
CA LEU A 197 -3.13 -14.96 -14.77
C LEU A 197 -2.04 -15.81 -14.11
N HIS A 198 -1.93 -17.07 -14.52
CA HIS A 198 -0.93 -18.02 -14.05
C HIS A 198 0.11 -18.26 -15.13
N TYR A 199 1.37 -18.02 -14.79
CA TYR A 199 2.55 -18.29 -15.61
C TYR A 199 3.47 -19.27 -14.89
N ASP A 200 4.25 -20.05 -15.62
CA ASP A 200 5.32 -20.85 -15.03
C ASP A 200 6.50 -19.96 -14.59
N SER A 201 7.49 -20.56 -13.94
CA SER A 201 8.70 -19.88 -13.44
C SER A 201 9.56 -19.23 -14.55
N LYS A 202 9.32 -19.57 -15.82
CA LYS A 202 9.99 -19.00 -17.01
C LYS A 202 9.13 -17.95 -17.72
N GLY A 203 7.99 -17.57 -17.15
CA GLY A 203 7.07 -16.60 -17.72
C GLY A 203 6.21 -17.10 -18.87
N ARG A 204 6.05 -18.42 -19.04
CA ARG A 204 5.13 -18.98 -20.04
C ARG A 204 3.74 -19.07 -19.46
N PHE A 205 2.75 -18.55 -20.18
CA PHE A 205 1.35 -18.56 -19.77
C PHE A 205 0.80 -20.00 -19.68
N ILE A 206 0.07 -20.24 -18.59
CA ILE A 206 -0.58 -21.54 -18.33
C ILE A 206 -2.10 -21.40 -18.43
N ARG A 207 -2.70 -20.45 -17.69
CA ARG A 207 -4.16 -20.23 -17.64
C ARG A 207 -4.52 -18.88 -17.06
N LYS A 208 -5.80 -18.52 -17.14
CA LYS A 208 -6.41 -17.44 -16.36
C LYS A 208 -7.68 -17.94 -15.67
N PHE A 209 -8.05 -17.31 -14.54
CA PHE A 209 -9.31 -17.58 -13.82
C PHE A 209 -9.77 -16.30 -13.10
N GLY A 210 -10.92 -16.37 -12.41
CA GLY A 210 -11.54 -15.16 -11.86
C GLY A 210 -12.21 -14.34 -12.96
N GLY A 211 -11.94 -13.05 -12.96
CA GLY A 211 -12.52 -12.11 -13.93
C GLY A 211 -13.87 -11.55 -13.48
N ARG A 212 -14.19 -10.35 -13.98
CA ARG A 212 -15.43 -9.63 -13.60
C ARG A 212 -16.70 -10.24 -14.19
N LYS A 213 -16.58 -10.98 -15.29
CA LYS A 213 -17.70 -11.51 -16.08
C LYS A 213 -17.64 -13.03 -16.20
N ASN A 214 -17.35 -13.73 -15.13
CA ASN A 214 -17.41 -15.18 -15.11
C ASN A 214 -18.87 -15.64 -14.98
N ASP A 215 -19.26 -16.73 -15.65
CA ASP A 215 -20.60 -17.31 -15.54
C ASP A 215 -20.91 -17.77 -14.12
N ASN A 216 -19.93 -18.26 -13.39
CA ASN A 216 -20.05 -18.54 -11.97
C ASN A 216 -19.67 -17.29 -11.15
N LYS A 217 -20.66 -16.66 -10.51
CA LYS A 217 -20.48 -15.46 -9.72
C LYS A 217 -19.55 -15.63 -8.50
N GLU A 218 -19.42 -16.83 -7.96
CA GLU A 218 -18.48 -17.11 -6.86
C GLU A 218 -17.02 -16.94 -7.32
N HIS A 219 -16.75 -17.23 -8.60
CA HIS A 219 -15.43 -17.07 -9.20
C HIS A 219 -15.10 -15.62 -9.60
N ASN A 220 -16.11 -14.74 -9.69
CA ASN A 220 -15.87 -13.34 -10.08
C ASN A 220 -14.99 -12.65 -9.07
N LEU A 221 -14.18 -11.72 -9.58
CA LEU A 221 -13.41 -10.77 -8.79
C LEU A 221 -13.80 -9.36 -9.25
N TYR A 222 -13.87 -8.43 -8.30
CA TYR A 222 -14.19 -7.03 -8.55
C TYR A 222 -13.10 -6.16 -7.94
N CYS A 223 -12.27 -5.58 -8.79
CA CYS A 223 -10.98 -5.03 -8.48
C CYS A 223 -10.08 -6.11 -7.80
N ALA A 224 -9.59 -7.05 -8.62
CA ALA A 224 -8.65 -8.10 -8.22
C ALA A 224 -7.30 -7.49 -7.86
N HIS A 225 -7.28 -6.67 -6.78
CA HIS A 225 -6.19 -5.75 -6.49
C HIS A 225 -4.94 -6.45 -5.97
N GLY A 226 -5.07 -7.58 -5.31
CA GLY A 226 -3.96 -8.32 -4.73
C GLY A 226 -4.10 -9.83 -4.88
N VAL A 227 -2.98 -10.51 -4.89
CA VAL A 227 -2.89 -11.97 -4.86
C VAL A 227 -1.72 -12.39 -3.98
N ALA A 228 -1.89 -13.44 -3.18
CA ALA A 228 -0.81 -14.07 -2.42
C ALA A 228 -0.94 -15.58 -2.47
N VAL A 229 0.21 -16.26 -2.35
CA VAL A 229 0.24 -17.71 -2.12
C VAL A 229 0.29 -17.95 -0.61
N ASP A 230 -0.72 -18.62 -0.07
CA ASP A 230 -0.75 -19.06 1.32
C ASP A 230 -0.18 -20.48 1.42
N THR A 231 0.97 -20.59 2.05
CA THR A 231 1.70 -21.85 2.27
C THR A 231 1.68 -22.30 3.73
N ARG A 232 0.80 -21.72 4.57
CA ARG A 232 0.68 -22.10 5.99
C ARG A 232 0.26 -23.55 6.17
N ASP A 233 -0.58 -24.06 5.27
CA ASP A 233 -0.76 -25.51 5.07
C ASP A 233 0.24 -25.95 4.00
N LYS A 234 1.29 -26.69 4.41
CA LYS A 234 2.39 -27.11 3.53
C LYS A 234 1.95 -28.09 2.44
N ASP A 235 0.91 -28.84 2.71
CA ASP A 235 0.41 -29.87 1.81
C ASP A 235 -0.64 -29.33 0.83
N ASN A 236 -1.29 -28.20 1.18
CA ASN A 236 -2.40 -27.64 0.44
C ASN A 236 -2.25 -26.10 0.30
N SER A 237 -1.22 -25.67 -0.41
CA SER A 237 -1.09 -24.24 -0.75
C SER A 237 -2.31 -23.74 -1.52
N VAL A 238 -2.73 -22.50 -1.23
CA VAL A 238 -3.87 -21.86 -1.87
C VAL A 238 -3.52 -20.44 -2.29
N LEU A 239 -4.33 -19.87 -3.18
CA LEU A 239 -4.26 -18.46 -3.54
C LEU A 239 -5.29 -17.67 -2.75
N ILE A 240 -4.87 -16.57 -2.15
CA ILE A 240 -5.76 -15.59 -1.56
C ILE A 240 -5.79 -14.38 -2.51
N CYS A 241 -6.94 -14.14 -3.13
CA CYS A 241 -7.14 -13.07 -4.09
C CYS A 241 -8.05 -11.99 -3.49
N THR A 242 -7.67 -10.75 -3.61
CA THR A 242 -8.49 -9.62 -3.18
C THR A 242 -9.63 -9.40 -4.17
N SER A 243 -10.86 -9.22 -3.67
CA SER A 243 -11.98 -8.62 -4.40
C SER A 243 -12.35 -7.33 -3.69
N ARG A 244 -11.60 -6.25 -3.99
CA ARG A 244 -11.57 -5.02 -3.19
C ARG A 244 -12.91 -4.29 -3.17
N GLU A 245 -13.60 -4.22 -4.31
CA GLU A 245 -14.94 -3.60 -4.39
C GLU A 245 -16.00 -4.37 -3.61
N GLU A 246 -15.80 -5.67 -3.40
CA GLU A 246 -16.69 -6.51 -2.59
C GLU A 246 -16.33 -6.55 -1.10
N CYS A 247 -15.27 -5.85 -0.66
CA CYS A 247 -14.75 -5.90 0.70
C CYS A 247 -14.51 -7.35 1.17
N CYS A 248 -13.75 -8.14 0.40
CA CYS A 248 -13.46 -9.53 0.75
C CYS A 248 -12.16 -10.03 0.11
N PHE A 249 -11.68 -11.14 0.65
CA PHE A 249 -10.77 -12.03 -0.09
C PHE A 249 -11.54 -13.24 -0.61
N LYS A 250 -11.09 -13.79 -1.72
CA LYS A 250 -11.54 -15.08 -2.24
C LYS A 250 -10.36 -16.05 -2.32
N VAL A 251 -10.59 -17.27 -1.84
CA VAL A 251 -9.58 -18.31 -1.81
C VAL A 251 -9.80 -19.24 -2.97
N PHE A 252 -8.73 -19.52 -3.70
CA PHE A 252 -8.70 -20.44 -4.84
C PHE A 252 -7.62 -21.49 -4.64
N THR A 253 -7.80 -22.65 -5.23
CA THR A 253 -6.70 -23.60 -5.41
C THR A 253 -5.64 -23.03 -6.34
N MET A 254 -4.44 -23.60 -6.35
CA MET A 254 -3.35 -23.16 -7.24
C MET A 254 -3.70 -23.32 -8.74
N ASP A 255 -4.69 -24.13 -9.08
CA ASP A 255 -5.21 -24.27 -10.45
C ASP A 255 -6.45 -23.40 -10.75
N GLY A 256 -6.85 -22.54 -9.81
CA GLY A 256 -7.87 -21.51 -10.00
C GLY A 256 -9.31 -21.93 -9.70
N LYS A 257 -9.53 -23.03 -8.96
CA LYS A 257 -10.88 -23.42 -8.50
C LYS A 257 -11.22 -22.65 -7.23
N PHE A 258 -12.40 -22.05 -7.18
CA PHE A 258 -12.90 -21.35 -6.01
C PHE A 258 -13.09 -22.31 -4.82
N ILE A 259 -12.67 -21.88 -3.64
CA ILE A 259 -12.80 -22.62 -2.39
C ILE A 259 -13.78 -21.93 -1.46
N LYS A 260 -13.54 -20.65 -1.14
CA LYS A 260 -14.36 -19.88 -0.20
C LYS A 260 -14.14 -18.37 -0.32
N ARG A 261 -15.07 -17.64 0.27
CA ARG A 261 -15.01 -16.19 0.48
C ARG A 261 -14.67 -15.88 1.94
N ILE A 262 -13.92 -14.80 2.18
CA ILE A 262 -13.57 -14.27 3.49
C ILE A 262 -14.02 -12.82 3.51
N ASP A 263 -15.11 -12.55 4.22
CA ASP A 263 -15.68 -11.21 4.29
C ASP A 263 -14.89 -10.31 5.23
N THR A 264 -14.63 -9.09 4.76
CA THR A 264 -14.01 -7.99 5.51
C THR A 264 -14.91 -6.76 5.45
N PRO A 265 -16.08 -6.80 6.11
CA PRO A 265 -17.13 -5.81 5.92
C PRO A 265 -16.64 -4.38 6.22
N GLY A 266 -16.87 -3.49 5.24
CA GLY A 266 -16.44 -2.09 5.29
C GLY A 266 -14.97 -1.86 5.01
N MET A 267 -14.17 -2.89 4.74
CA MET A 267 -12.74 -2.77 4.46
C MET A 267 -12.45 -3.02 2.98
N HIS A 268 -12.06 -1.99 2.25
CA HIS A 268 -11.54 -2.13 0.89
C HIS A 268 -10.08 -2.56 0.95
N VAL A 269 -9.87 -3.87 1.18
CA VAL A 269 -8.56 -4.47 1.39
C VAL A 269 -7.71 -4.48 0.12
N CYS A 270 -6.41 -4.30 0.28
CA CYS A 270 -5.41 -4.37 -0.79
C CYS A 270 -4.71 -5.74 -0.82
N ARG A 271 -3.40 -5.77 -1.05
CA ARG A 271 -2.63 -7.02 -1.13
C ARG A 271 -2.69 -7.80 0.18
N PRO A 272 -2.99 -9.11 0.15
CA PRO A 272 -2.75 -9.98 1.30
C PRO A 272 -1.26 -10.28 1.43
N VAL A 273 -0.71 -10.08 2.63
CA VAL A 273 0.70 -10.34 2.96
C VAL A 273 0.76 -11.41 4.04
N MET A 274 1.43 -12.52 3.74
CA MET A 274 1.59 -13.62 4.69
C MET A 274 2.83 -13.41 5.53
N HIS A 275 2.68 -13.38 6.87
CA HIS A 275 3.81 -13.36 7.80
C HIS A 275 3.53 -14.26 9.01
N GLY A 276 4.38 -15.26 9.22
CA GLY A 276 4.15 -16.29 10.22
C GLY A 276 2.80 -16.98 10.06
N GLN A 277 1.98 -16.96 11.09
CA GLN A 277 0.63 -17.54 11.07
C GLN A 277 -0.47 -16.54 10.68
N HIS A 278 -0.12 -15.29 10.36
CA HIS A 278 -1.09 -14.24 10.11
C HIS A 278 -1.07 -13.77 8.65
N LEU A 279 -2.22 -13.29 8.22
CA LEU A 279 -2.39 -12.50 7.02
C LEU A 279 -2.54 -11.04 7.43
N TYR A 280 -1.74 -10.17 6.85
CA TYR A 280 -1.80 -8.72 6.98
C TYR A 280 -2.31 -8.12 5.69
N ALA A 281 -3.06 -7.02 5.77
CA ALA A 281 -3.40 -6.25 4.59
C ALA A 281 -3.58 -4.77 4.92
N GLY A 282 -3.21 -3.92 3.97
CA GLY A 282 -3.66 -2.54 3.95
C GLY A 282 -5.16 -2.47 3.63
N VAL A 283 -5.84 -1.51 4.23
CA VAL A 283 -7.21 -1.13 3.90
C VAL A 283 -7.13 0.27 3.29
N CYS A 284 -7.36 0.36 1.98
CA CYS A 284 -7.22 1.62 1.27
C CYS A 284 -8.31 2.61 1.66
N TRP A 285 -9.54 2.11 1.79
CA TRP A 285 -10.70 2.86 2.25
C TRP A 285 -11.55 2.02 3.20
N SER A 286 -12.25 2.69 4.09
CA SER A 286 -13.37 2.08 4.80
C SER A 286 -14.70 2.68 4.36
N ASN A 287 -15.80 1.97 4.62
CA ASN A 287 -17.14 2.51 4.42
C ASN A 287 -17.57 3.33 5.64
N ASP A 288 -18.53 4.25 5.46
CA ASP A 288 -19.31 4.83 6.56
C ASP A 288 -20.38 3.85 7.05
N LYS A 289 -21.20 4.28 8.01
CA LYS A 289 -22.27 3.45 8.59
C LYS A 289 -23.39 3.13 7.60
N GLU A 290 -23.52 3.90 6.55
CA GLU A 290 -24.47 3.74 5.46
C GLU A 290 -23.94 2.85 4.34
N GLY A 291 -22.68 2.38 4.46
CA GLY A 291 -22.00 1.51 3.47
C GLY A 291 -21.36 2.25 2.32
N LYS A 292 -21.23 3.59 2.41
CA LYS A 292 -20.57 4.40 1.39
C LYS A 292 -19.07 4.47 1.66
N GLN A 293 -18.26 4.25 0.63
CA GLN A 293 -16.81 4.40 0.68
C GLN A 293 -16.39 5.84 1.01
N LEU A 294 -15.47 6.00 1.97
CA LEU A 294 -14.94 7.28 2.41
C LEU A 294 -13.51 7.48 1.91
N ASP A 295 -13.22 8.67 1.36
CA ASP A 295 -11.85 9.09 1.07
C ASP A 295 -11.04 9.30 2.35
N GLY A 296 -9.75 8.97 2.30
CA GLY A 296 -8.84 9.20 3.42
C GLY A 296 -9.16 8.39 4.68
N SER A 297 -9.77 7.22 4.55
CA SER A 297 -10.25 6.39 5.66
C SER A 297 -9.49 5.06 5.80
N GLY A 298 -8.21 5.05 5.45
CA GLY A 298 -7.36 3.86 5.49
C GLY A 298 -6.96 3.41 6.88
N PHE A 299 -6.67 2.11 7.00
CA PHE A 299 -6.09 1.46 8.18
C PHE A 299 -5.48 0.10 7.79
N LEU A 300 -5.14 -0.76 8.72
CA LEU A 300 -4.63 -2.10 8.46
C LEU A 300 -5.56 -3.17 9.04
N THR A 301 -5.47 -4.39 8.55
CA THR A 301 -6.15 -5.55 9.13
C THR A 301 -5.18 -6.72 9.32
N ILE A 302 -5.35 -7.47 10.42
CA ILE A 302 -4.56 -8.64 10.79
C ILE A 302 -5.52 -9.81 11.02
N ILE A 303 -5.29 -10.91 10.34
CA ILE A 303 -6.22 -12.05 10.22
C ILE A 303 -5.48 -13.33 10.56
N ASP A 304 -6.09 -14.23 11.32
CA ASP A 304 -5.51 -15.51 11.73
C ASP A 304 -5.64 -16.63 10.67
N THR A 305 -5.19 -17.83 11.02
CA THR A 305 -5.29 -19.02 10.16
C THR A 305 -6.72 -19.50 9.91
N ASN A 306 -7.67 -19.12 10.79
CA ASN A 306 -9.09 -19.41 10.62
C ASN A 306 -9.81 -18.30 9.85
N PHE A 307 -9.05 -17.34 9.31
CA PHE A 307 -9.56 -16.14 8.64
C PHE A 307 -10.41 -15.23 9.52
N LYS A 308 -10.15 -15.22 10.81
CA LYS A 308 -10.77 -14.30 11.76
C LYS A 308 -9.92 -13.03 11.88
N VAL A 309 -10.52 -11.86 11.76
CA VAL A 309 -9.85 -10.57 12.00
C VAL A 309 -9.53 -10.45 13.49
N LEU A 310 -8.25 -10.33 13.82
CA LEU A 310 -7.73 -10.20 15.18
C LEU A 310 -7.58 -8.75 15.62
N ALA A 311 -7.09 -7.91 14.71
CA ALA A 311 -6.82 -6.50 14.97
C ALA A 311 -6.97 -5.66 13.71
N SER A 312 -7.23 -4.37 13.91
CA SER A 312 -7.29 -3.38 12.83
C SER A 312 -6.49 -2.14 13.25
N PRO A 313 -5.13 -2.17 13.18
CA PRO A 313 -4.31 -1.00 13.53
C PRO A 313 -4.70 0.24 12.73
N GLY A 314 -5.05 1.34 13.41
CA GLY A 314 -5.60 2.55 12.80
C GLY A 314 -7.09 2.50 12.47
N GLY A 315 -7.74 1.35 12.62
CA GLY A 315 -9.18 1.15 12.55
C GLY A 315 -9.81 0.93 13.92
N THR A 316 -11.12 0.72 13.96
CA THR A 316 -11.84 0.32 15.17
C THR A 316 -11.57 -1.14 15.52
N ALA A 317 -11.66 -1.51 16.80
CA ALA A 317 -11.49 -2.89 17.21
C ALA A 317 -12.49 -3.83 16.50
N PRO A 318 -12.04 -5.01 16.05
CA PRO A 318 -12.94 -5.99 15.43
C PRO A 318 -14.03 -6.44 16.41
N VAL A 319 -15.27 -6.39 15.98
CA VAL A 319 -16.43 -6.82 16.78
C VAL A 319 -17.12 -7.98 16.07
N TYR A 320 -17.40 -9.04 16.80
CA TYR A 320 -18.14 -10.19 16.29
C TYR A 320 -19.51 -10.30 16.99
N LYS A 321 -20.59 -10.46 16.21
CA LYS A 321 -21.93 -10.77 16.71
C LYS A 321 -22.38 -12.10 16.13
N ASN A 322 -22.70 -13.05 16.98
CA ASN A 322 -23.07 -14.42 16.55
C ASN A 322 -22.05 -15.05 15.57
N GLY A 323 -20.75 -14.81 15.81
CA GLY A 323 -19.69 -15.32 14.93
C GLY A 323 -19.46 -14.54 13.64
N VAL A 324 -20.25 -13.50 13.34
CA VAL A 324 -20.14 -12.67 12.14
C VAL A 324 -19.40 -11.39 12.46
N LEU A 325 -18.32 -11.10 11.71
CA LEU A 325 -17.58 -9.85 11.81
C LEU A 325 -18.49 -8.69 11.45
N GLN A 326 -18.52 -7.67 12.31
CA GLN A 326 -19.24 -6.42 12.04
C GLN A 326 -18.34 -5.47 11.25
N GLN A 327 -18.94 -4.47 10.64
CA GLN A 327 -18.22 -3.44 9.88
C GLN A 327 -17.14 -2.77 10.74
N THR A 328 -15.94 -2.64 10.17
CA THR A 328 -14.80 -1.95 10.77
C THR A 328 -14.62 -0.59 10.08
N PHE A 329 -14.34 0.43 10.87
CA PHE A 329 -14.20 1.81 10.43
C PHE A 329 -12.79 2.32 10.73
N GLN A 330 -12.36 3.37 10.05
CA GLN A 330 -11.16 4.09 10.47
C GLN A 330 -11.34 4.64 11.90
N HIS A 331 -10.28 4.54 12.71
CA HIS A 331 -10.24 5.16 14.03
C HIS A 331 -10.09 6.68 13.93
N GLU A 332 -10.60 7.42 14.89
CA GLU A 332 -10.55 8.90 14.92
C GLU A 332 -9.13 9.49 14.93
N SER A 333 -8.12 8.71 15.32
CA SER A 333 -6.70 9.09 15.24
C SER A 333 -6.20 9.36 13.82
N LYS A 334 -6.88 8.82 12.78
CA LYS A 334 -6.63 9.04 11.35
C LYS A 334 -5.15 8.92 10.96
N VAL A 335 -4.48 7.86 11.45
CA VAL A 335 -3.04 7.62 11.23
C VAL A 335 -2.72 7.47 9.75
N PHE A 336 -3.60 6.80 9.01
CA PHE A 336 -3.41 6.52 7.59
C PHE A 336 -4.49 7.21 6.77
N ARG A 337 -4.10 7.73 5.60
CA ARG A 337 -5.04 8.21 4.61
C ARG A 337 -5.56 7.05 3.75
N HIS A 338 -4.65 6.34 3.09
CA HIS A 338 -4.96 5.16 2.28
C HIS A 338 -3.88 4.11 2.54
N GLY A 339 -4.13 3.16 3.43
CA GLY A 339 -3.23 2.04 3.69
C GLY A 339 -3.20 1.12 2.47
N HIS A 340 -2.22 1.31 1.58
CA HIS A 340 -2.18 0.60 0.31
C HIS A 340 -1.49 -0.75 0.45
N ASP A 341 -0.36 -0.80 1.15
CA ASP A 341 0.38 -2.03 1.37
C ASP A 341 1.03 -2.08 2.74
N VAL A 342 1.39 -3.29 3.14
CA VAL A 342 2.17 -3.58 4.33
C VAL A 342 3.33 -4.52 4.01
N CYS A 343 4.50 -4.24 4.59
CA CYS A 343 5.60 -5.18 4.68
C CYS A 343 5.84 -5.48 6.16
N VAL A 344 5.98 -6.73 6.54
CA VAL A 344 6.23 -7.14 7.92
C VAL A 344 7.61 -7.76 8.01
N ASP A 345 8.45 -7.26 8.92
CA ASP A 345 9.79 -7.80 9.12
C ASP A 345 9.84 -8.90 10.20
N GLU A 346 10.99 -9.50 10.37
CA GLU A 346 11.22 -10.58 11.34
C GLU A 346 11.05 -10.19 12.81
N ASP A 347 10.98 -8.88 13.10
CA ASP A 347 10.71 -8.32 14.44
C ASP A 347 9.23 -7.96 14.64
N ASP A 348 8.34 -8.40 13.73
CA ASP A 348 6.92 -8.03 13.69
C ASP A 348 6.67 -6.52 13.54
N SER A 349 7.65 -5.75 13.09
CA SER A 349 7.41 -4.36 12.69
C SER A 349 6.72 -4.32 11.33
N ILE A 350 5.77 -3.38 11.16
CA ILE A 350 5.01 -3.22 9.93
C ILE A 350 5.43 -1.91 9.26
N TYR A 351 5.76 -1.97 7.99
CA TYR A 351 6.04 -0.81 7.15
C TYR A 351 4.85 -0.59 6.22
N VAL A 352 4.24 0.59 6.30
CA VAL A 352 2.98 0.89 5.61
C VAL A 352 3.23 1.85 4.46
N ALA A 353 3.02 1.37 3.25
CA ALA A 353 3.00 2.20 2.05
C ALA A 353 1.59 2.80 1.85
N GLN A 354 1.53 4.05 1.39
CA GLN A 354 0.26 4.74 1.18
C GLN A 354 0.17 5.35 -0.23
N TRP A 355 -0.96 5.11 -0.87
CA TRP A 355 -1.34 5.76 -2.11
C TRP A 355 -2.12 7.05 -1.83
N ASN A 356 -1.99 8.06 -2.69
CA ASN A 356 -2.72 9.35 -2.61
C ASN A 356 -2.74 9.97 -1.20
N ALA A 357 -1.59 9.92 -0.53
CA ALA A 357 -1.42 10.38 0.85
C ALA A 357 -0.50 11.62 0.94
N ASN A 358 -0.66 12.58 0.02
CA ASN A 358 0.10 13.83 -0.01
C ASN A 358 1.63 13.62 -0.05
N ARG A 359 2.10 12.64 -0.82
CA ARG A 359 3.52 12.28 -0.96
C ARG A 359 4.15 11.82 0.37
N THR A 360 3.35 11.19 1.23
CA THR A 360 3.82 10.63 2.49
C THR A 360 4.76 9.45 2.24
N THR A 361 5.91 9.46 2.88
CA THR A 361 6.83 8.33 2.91
C THR A 361 6.25 7.18 3.74
N PRO A 362 6.77 5.94 3.61
CA PRO A 362 6.30 4.83 4.42
C PRO A 362 6.34 5.11 5.92
N ILE A 363 5.31 4.66 6.64
CA ILE A 363 5.20 4.77 8.10
C ILE A 363 5.62 3.43 8.70
N LYS A 364 6.49 3.47 9.72
CA LYS A 364 6.84 2.27 10.49
C LYS A 364 5.95 2.14 11.72
N LEU A 365 5.48 0.93 11.94
CA LEU A 365 4.78 0.51 13.16
C LEU A 365 5.67 -0.48 13.90
N THR A 366 6.18 -0.11 15.06
CA THR A 366 7.00 -0.99 15.90
C THR A 366 6.12 -1.70 16.91
N ARG A 367 6.21 -3.03 17.00
CA ARG A 367 5.46 -3.85 17.96
C ARG A 367 5.78 -3.43 19.40
N VAL A 368 4.74 -3.32 20.28
CA VAL A 368 4.86 -2.96 21.71
C VAL A 368 4.02 -3.88 22.56
#